data_a6c89e1a085291a37d1bb03a5bf2fd84
#
_entry.id   a6c89e1a085291a37d1bb03a5bf2fd84
#
_cell.length_a   1.000
_cell.length_b   1.000
_cell.length_c   1.000
_cell.angle_alpha   90.00
_cell.angle_beta   90.00
_cell.angle_gamma   90.00
#
_symmetry.space_group_name_H-M   'P 1'
#
loop_
_entity.id
_entity.type
_entity.pdbx_description
1 polymer ?
#
loop_
_entity_poly.entity_id
_entity_poly.type
_entity_poly.pdbx_seq_one_letter_code
_entity_poly.pdbx_strand_id
1 'polypeptide(L)'
;MFAKETYVQRRARLKKTIGSGVLLFLGNDEQGLNYEDNTFRYRQDSTFLYYFGLSFAGLSALIDIDEDKEIIFGDELTIDHIVWMGTQPTLHEKASAVGISETRPFVDIVGYLHKAVQKGQTIHYLPPYRAEHKLKLMDWLGVPPARQEGSVPFIRAVVAQRNYKSAEEIAEIEKYHCFPEVPRGSCLCEIGKQWYFCM
;
A
#
# COMPACT_ATOMS: atom_id res chain seq x y z
N MET A 1 12.27 2.25 6.90
CA MET A 1 11.98 1.17 5.90
C MET A 1 12.67 -0.07 6.39
N PHE A 2 11.99 -1.23 6.40
CA PHE A 2 12.60 -2.52 6.74
C PHE A 2 13.50 -3.04 5.61
N ALA A 3 14.22 -4.12 5.87
CA ALA A 3 15.01 -4.79 4.85
C ALA A 3 14.12 -5.34 3.71
N LYS A 4 14.65 -5.42 2.51
CA LYS A 4 13.97 -5.91 1.29
C LYS A 4 13.31 -7.26 1.54
N GLU A 5 14.03 -8.16 2.19
CA GLU A 5 13.64 -9.54 2.49
C GLU A 5 12.35 -9.59 3.32
N THR A 6 12.17 -8.65 4.25
CA THR A 6 10.96 -8.56 5.08
C THR A 6 9.70 -8.37 4.22
N TYR A 7 9.75 -7.47 3.24
CA TYR A 7 8.61 -7.25 2.33
C TYR A 7 8.37 -8.44 1.40
N VAL A 8 9.43 -9.04 0.86
CA VAL A 8 9.35 -10.25 0.01
C VAL A 8 8.68 -11.40 0.77
N GLN A 9 9.12 -11.66 2.03
CA GLN A 9 8.54 -12.71 2.87
C GLN A 9 7.08 -12.45 3.22
N ARG A 10 6.70 -11.19 3.51
CA ARG A 10 5.31 -10.82 3.79
C ARG A 10 4.41 -11.11 2.59
N ARG A 11 4.81 -10.72 1.39
CA ARG A 11 4.06 -10.98 0.15
C ARG A 11 4.01 -12.48 -0.17
N ALA A 12 5.12 -13.19 -0.04
CA ALA A 12 5.14 -14.64 -0.25
C ALA A 12 4.21 -15.39 0.69
N ARG A 13 4.18 -15.01 1.98
CA ARG A 13 3.25 -15.59 2.96
C ARG A 13 1.79 -15.27 2.61
N LEU A 14 1.51 -14.05 2.16
CA LEU A 14 0.17 -13.64 1.74
C LEU A 14 -0.31 -14.44 0.53
N LYS A 15 0.53 -14.58 -0.52
CA LYS A 15 0.25 -15.40 -1.72
C LYS A 15 -0.10 -16.83 -1.32
N LYS A 16 0.70 -17.43 -0.45
CA LYS A 16 0.45 -18.80 0.04
C LYS A 16 -0.87 -18.94 0.80
N THR A 17 -1.27 -17.91 1.56
CA THR A 17 -2.50 -17.95 2.37
C THR A 17 -3.77 -17.81 1.52
N ILE A 18 -3.74 -16.98 0.48
CA ILE A 18 -4.89 -16.75 -0.42
C ILE A 18 -5.00 -17.86 -1.46
N GLY A 19 -3.90 -18.25 -2.07
CA GLY A 19 -3.79 -19.38 -2.98
C GLY A 19 -4.01 -19.07 -4.46
N SER A 20 -4.93 -18.18 -4.85
CA SER A 20 -5.22 -17.84 -6.25
C SER A 20 -5.82 -16.45 -6.41
N GLY A 21 -5.84 -15.94 -7.64
CA GLY A 21 -6.44 -14.66 -8.00
C GLY A 21 -5.46 -13.48 -7.91
N VAL A 22 -5.99 -12.29 -8.08
CA VAL A 22 -5.23 -11.03 -8.10
C VAL A 22 -5.55 -10.21 -6.85
N LEU A 23 -4.52 -9.82 -6.10
CA LEU A 23 -4.64 -8.98 -4.92
C LEU A 23 -4.40 -7.52 -5.33
N LEU A 24 -5.40 -6.68 -5.21
CA LEU A 24 -5.31 -5.24 -5.48
C LEU A 24 -5.07 -4.47 -4.17
N PHE A 25 -4.00 -3.69 -4.17
CA PHE A 25 -3.66 -2.77 -3.09
C PHE A 25 -3.74 -1.33 -3.59
N LEU A 26 -4.56 -0.54 -2.94
CA LEU A 26 -4.71 0.88 -3.22
C LEU A 26 -3.80 1.69 -2.29
N GLY A 27 -2.87 2.44 -2.88
CA GLY A 27 -2.15 3.48 -2.17
C GLY A 27 -3.00 4.74 -2.04
N ASN A 28 -2.71 5.54 -1.03
CA ASN A 28 -3.35 6.83 -0.84
C ASN A 28 -2.80 7.87 -1.82
N ASP A 29 -3.66 8.81 -2.18
CA ASP A 29 -3.28 10.00 -2.92
C ASP A 29 -3.09 11.18 -1.95
N GLU A 30 -2.40 12.24 -2.40
CA GLU A 30 -2.38 13.51 -1.69
C GLU A 30 -3.78 14.11 -1.65
N GLN A 31 -4.08 14.81 -0.58
CA GLN A 31 -5.40 15.41 -0.38
C GLN A 31 -5.26 16.91 -0.11
N GLY A 32 -5.83 17.72 -1.00
CA GLY A 32 -5.84 19.17 -0.85
C GLY A 32 -6.64 19.63 0.35
N LEU A 33 -6.15 20.67 1.03
CA LEU A 33 -6.84 21.35 2.11
C LEU A 33 -7.87 22.36 1.58
N ASN A 34 -7.43 23.28 0.75
CA ASN A 34 -8.21 24.36 0.19
C ASN A 34 -7.95 24.60 -1.31
N TYR A 35 -6.84 24.10 -1.83
CA TYR A 35 -6.50 24.05 -3.25
C TYR A 35 -5.45 22.95 -3.48
N GLU A 36 -5.14 22.65 -4.73
CA GLU A 36 -4.39 21.47 -5.14
C GLU A 36 -3.01 21.35 -4.49
N ASP A 37 -2.23 22.44 -4.49
CA ASP A 37 -0.85 22.44 -3.97
C ASP A 37 -0.74 22.59 -2.46
N ASN A 38 -1.83 22.90 -1.76
CA ASN A 38 -1.86 22.99 -0.31
C ASN A 38 -2.49 21.72 0.28
N THR A 39 -1.68 20.70 0.48
CA THR A 39 -2.13 19.37 0.89
C THR A 39 -2.04 19.16 2.40
N PHE A 40 -2.87 18.25 2.91
CA PHE A 40 -2.64 17.63 4.22
C PHE A 40 -1.30 16.89 4.22
N ARG A 41 -0.70 16.72 5.40
CA ARG A 41 0.47 15.87 5.52
C ARG A 41 0.16 14.47 4.97
N TYR A 42 0.93 14.06 3.97
CA TYR A 42 0.74 12.78 3.31
C TYR A 42 0.93 11.60 4.28
N ARG A 43 0.04 10.62 4.17
CA ARG A 43 0.14 9.34 4.85
C ARG A 43 -0.30 8.22 3.92
N GLN A 44 0.59 7.26 3.72
CA GLN A 44 0.28 6.06 2.93
C GLN A 44 -0.70 5.15 3.66
N ASP A 45 -1.48 4.37 2.92
CA ASP A 45 -2.29 3.29 3.47
C ASP A 45 -1.43 2.32 4.27
N SER A 46 -1.90 1.96 5.46
CA SER A 46 -1.11 1.14 6.39
C SER A 46 -0.86 -0.28 5.88
N THR A 47 -1.78 -0.85 5.10
CA THR A 47 -1.62 -2.18 4.52
C THR A 47 -0.69 -2.13 3.32
N PHE A 48 -0.83 -1.12 2.47
CA PHE A 48 0.12 -0.86 1.39
C PHE A 48 1.55 -0.71 1.94
N LEU A 49 1.72 0.12 2.97
CA LEU A 49 3.02 0.33 3.62
C LEU A 49 3.59 -0.97 4.22
N TYR A 50 2.75 -1.81 4.80
CA TYR A 50 3.17 -3.09 5.38
C TYR A 50 3.75 -4.06 4.35
N TYR A 51 3.14 -4.16 3.17
CA TYR A 51 3.56 -5.09 2.12
C TYR A 51 4.58 -4.53 1.14
N PHE A 52 4.62 -3.21 0.94
CA PHE A 52 5.45 -2.58 -0.08
C PHE A 52 6.46 -1.57 0.47
N GLY A 53 6.29 -1.06 1.67
CA GLY A 53 7.24 -0.14 2.30
C GLY A 53 7.39 1.23 1.62
N LEU A 54 6.59 1.52 0.61
CA LEU A 54 6.66 2.75 -0.18
C LEU A 54 5.70 3.79 0.37
N SER A 55 6.23 4.94 0.79
CA SER A 55 5.46 6.01 1.44
C SER A 55 5.44 7.28 0.60
N PHE A 56 4.86 7.21 -0.60
CA PHE A 56 4.58 8.37 -1.47
C PHE A 56 3.26 8.16 -2.21
N ALA A 57 2.66 9.25 -2.68
CA ALA A 57 1.34 9.28 -3.28
C ALA A 57 1.31 8.68 -4.69
N GLY A 58 0.08 8.47 -5.21
CA GLY A 58 -0.11 8.07 -6.60
C GLY A 58 0.30 6.64 -6.92
N LEU A 59 0.32 5.74 -5.92
CA LEU A 59 0.67 4.34 -6.13
C LEU A 59 -0.53 3.42 -6.02
N SER A 60 -0.48 2.34 -6.78
CA SER A 60 -1.25 1.12 -6.55
C SER A 60 -0.37 -0.09 -6.82
N ALA A 61 -0.70 -1.24 -6.26
CA ALA A 61 0.06 -2.46 -6.50
C ALA A 61 -0.87 -3.65 -6.75
N LEU A 62 -0.40 -4.57 -7.56
CA LEU A 62 -1.03 -5.85 -7.81
C LEU A 62 -0.08 -7.00 -7.46
N ILE A 63 -0.65 -8.03 -6.85
CA ILE A 63 -0.01 -9.34 -6.71
C ILE A 63 -0.91 -10.32 -7.46
N ASP A 64 -0.49 -10.75 -8.63
CA ASP A 64 -1.14 -11.80 -9.41
C ASP A 64 -0.56 -13.15 -8.96
N ILE A 65 -1.34 -13.90 -8.21
CA ILE A 65 -0.91 -15.17 -7.62
C ILE A 65 -0.82 -16.24 -8.71
N ASP A 66 -1.74 -16.21 -9.66
CA ASP A 66 -1.84 -17.24 -10.70
C ASP A 66 -0.71 -17.12 -11.74
N GLU A 67 -0.25 -15.90 -12.01
CA GLU A 67 0.88 -15.61 -12.90
C GLU A 67 2.21 -15.39 -12.17
N ASP A 68 2.20 -15.45 -10.83
CA ASP A 68 3.35 -15.15 -9.94
C ASP A 68 4.04 -13.82 -10.25
N LYS A 69 3.22 -12.77 -10.43
CA LYS A 69 3.70 -11.42 -10.71
C LYS A 69 3.40 -10.47 -9.57
N GLU A 70 4.34 -9.58 -9.31
CA GLU A 70 4.19 -8.47 -8.37
C GLU A 70 4.50 -7.18 -9.12
N ILE A 71 3.53 -6.28 -9.21
CA ILE A 71 3.62 -5.09 -10.06
C ILE A 71 3.26 -3.86 -9.23
N ILE A 72 4.07 -2.81 -9.33
CA ILE A 72 3.72 -1.48 -8.81
C ILE A 72 3.33 -0.59 -9.98
N PHE A 73 2.18 0.04 -9.84
CA PHE A 73 1.66 1.04 -10.75
C PHE A 73 1.84 2.43 -10.16
N GLY A 74 2.39 3.32 -10.95
CA GLY A 74 2.62 4.71 -10.60
C GLY A 74 3.29 5.43 -11.75
N ASP A 75 3.25 6.75 -11.71
CA ASP A 75 3.85 7.55 -12.75
C ASP A 75 5.22 8.06 -12.31
N GLU A 76 6.14 8.20 -13.26
CA GLU A 76 7.44 8.82 -13.03
C GLU A 76 7.27 10.33 -12.88
N LEU A 77 8.19 10.94 -12.16
CA LEU A 77 8.20 12.39 -11.97
C LEU A 77 8.37 13.11 -13.31
N THR A 78 7.53 14.10 -13.54
CA THR A 78 7.68 14.99 -14.69
C THR A 78 8.90 15.91 -14.54
N ILE A 79 9.35 16.52 -15.65
CA ILE A 79 10.46 17.49 -15.64
C ILE A 79 10.15 18.64 -14.68
N ASP A 80 8.90 19.10 -14.64
CA ASP A 80 8.48 20.18 -13.74
C ASP A 80 8.66 19.79 -12.27
N HIS A 81 8.27 18.57 -11.89
CA HIS A 81 8.50 18.06 -10.53
C HIS A 81 10.00 18.00 -10.19
N ILE A 82 10.85 17.61 -11.16
CA ILE A 82 12.30 17.54 -10.94
C ILE A 82 12.89 18.95 -10.74
N VAL A 83 12.38 19.93 -11.46
CA VAL A 83 12.81 21.35 -11.32
C VAL A 83 12.49 21.88 -9.91
N TRP A 84 11.30 21.54 -9.36
CA TRP A 84 10.88 22.03 -8.05
C TRP A 84 11.44 21.23 -6.87
N MET A 85 11.56 19.91 -7.02
CA MET A 85 11.88 19.00 -5.91
C MET A 85 13.29 18.40 -5.99
N GLY A 86 14.02 18.67 -7.07
CA GLY A 86 15.29 18.02 -7.36
C GLY A 86 15.15 16.59 -7.88
N THR A 87 16.28 16.00 -8.23
CA THR A 87 16.33 14.61 -8.73
C THR A 87 15.89 13.63 -7.64
N GLN A 88 14.91 12.81 -7.94
CA GLN A 88 14.41 11.75 -7.07
C GLN A 88 14.68 10.37 -7.70
N PRO A 89 14.81 9.31 -6.91
CA PRO A 89 14.88 7.96 -7.45
C PRO A 89 13.65 7.62 -8.29
N THR A 90 13.85 6.90 -9.39
CA THR A 90 12.77 6.43 -10.27
C THR A 90 11.82 5.48 -9.54
N LEU A 91 10.62 5.29 -10.07
CA LEU A 91 9.67 4.30 -9.54
C LEU A 91 10.28 2.91 -9.51
N HIS A 92 11.02 2.55 -10.58
CA HIS A 92 11.70 1.25 -10.67
C HIS A 92 12.77 1.07 -9.58
N GLU A 93 13.59 2.07 -9.31
CA GLU A 93 14.59 2.01 -8.23
C GLU A 93 13.94 1.85 -6.86
N LYS A 94 12.87 2.61 -6.60
CA LYS A 94 12.09 2.49 -5.35
C LYS A 94 11.44 1.12 -5.20
N ALA A 95 10.85 0.56 -6.27
CA ALA A 95 10.25 -0.77 -6.29
C ALA A 95 11.30 -1.88 -6.08
N SER A 96 12.46 -1.75 -6.73
CA SER A 96 13.58 -2.69 -6.60
C SER A 96 14.11 -2.77 -5.16
N ALA A 97 14.10 -1.65 -4.43
CA ALA A 97 14.50 -1.60 -3.03
C ALA A 97 13.60 -2.44 -2.11
N VAL A 98 12.37 -2.72 -2.50
CA VAL A 98 11.40 -3.57 -1.78
C VAL A 98 11.17 -4.93 -2.44
N GLY A 99 12.00 -5.26 -3.42
CA GLY A 99 12.02 -6.58 -4.07
C GLY A 99 10.98 -6.77 -5.17
N ILE A 100 10.54 -5.71 -5.81
CA ILE A 100 9.64 -5.75 -6.97
C ILE A 100 10.41 -5.24 -8.18
N SER A 101 10.43 -6.05 -9.23
CA SER A 101 11.14 -5.75 -10.48
C SER A 101 10.25 -5.17 -11.57
N GLU A 102 8.93 -5.34 -11.45
CA GLU A 102 7.99 -4.86 -12.47
C GLU A 102 7.26 -3.60 -11.98
N THR A 103 7.42 -2.54 -12.77
CA THR A 103 6.70 -1.28 -12.59
C THR A 103 6.00 -0.92 -13.89
N ARG A 104 4.83 -0.29 -13.80
CA ARG A 104 4.05 0.16 -14.95
C ARG A 104 3.44 1.54 -14.71
N PRO A 105 3.16 2.30 -15.78
CA PRO A 105 2.38 3.52 -15.67
C PRO A 105 1.04 3.28 -14.98
N PHE A 106 0.57 4.27 -14.23
CA PHE A 106 -0.66 4.14 -13.45
C PHE A 106 -1.89 3.81 -14.32
N VAL A 107 -1.94 4.33 -15.54
CA VAL A 107 -3.03 4.11 -16.49
C VAL A 107 -3.18 2.63 -16.90
N ASP A 108 -2.13 1.84 -16.84
CA ASP A 108 -2.13 0.44 -17.29
C ASP A 108 -2.87 -0.50 -16.32
N ILE A 109 -3.16 -0.06 -15.09
CA ILE A 109 -3.81 -0.89 -14.08
C ILE A 109 -5.20 -1.38 -14.52
N VAL A 110 -5.97 -0.51 -15.16
CA VAL A 110 -7.33 -0.83 -15.64
C VAL A 110 -7.28 -1.96 -16.67
N GLY A 111 -6.37 -1.82 -17.64
CA GLY A 111 -6.18 -2.84 -18.68
C GLY A 111 -5.73 -4.19 -18.12
N TYR A 112 -4.90 -4.17 -17.07
CA TYR A 112 -4.47 -5.40 -16.38
C TYR A 112 -5.64 -6.08 -15.66
N LEU A 113 -6.40 -5.32 -14.87
CA LEU A 113 -7.56 -5.83 -14.13
C LEU A 113 -8.63 -6.40 -15.06
N HIS A 114 -8.93 -5.72 -16.15
CA HIS A 114 -9.91 -6.22 -17.14
C HIS A 114 -9.45 -7.54 -17.78
N LYS A 115 -8.16 -7.68 -18.11
CA LYS A 115 -7.60 -8.94 -18.63
C LYS A 115 -7.68 -10.07 -17.59
N ALA A 116 -7.40 -9.77 -16.32
CA ALA A 116 -7.52 -10.73 -15.25
C ALA A 116 -8.97 -11.23 -15.08
N VAL A 117 -9.95 -10.31 -15.10
CA VAL A 117 -11.38 -10.65 -15.06
C VAL A 117 -11.78 -11.51 -16.28
N GLN A 118 -11.32 -11.17 -17.49
CA GLN A 118 -11.59 -11.95 -18.69
C GLN A 118 -11.02 -13.38 -18.63
N LYS A 119 -9.90 -13.57 -17.92
CA LYS A 119 -9.31 -14.89 -17.64
C LYS A 119 -10.07 -15.67 -16.55
N GLY A 120 -11.08 -15.07 -15.91
CA GLY A 120 -11.82 -15.67 -14.80
C GLY A 120 -11.12 -15.58 -13.45
N GLN A 121 -10.06 -14.76 -13.32
CA GLN A 121 -9.38 -14.56 -12.04
C GLN A 121 -10.25 -13.73 -11.09
N THR A 122 -10.24 -14.10 -9.82
CA THR A 122 -10.91 -13.31 -8.77
C THR A 122 -10.05 -12.12 -8.38
N ILE A 123 -10.63 -10.92 -8.39
CA ILE A 123 -9.94 -9.72 -7.90
C ILE A 123 -10.27 -9.55 -6.42
N HIS A 124 -9.24 -9.62 -5.58
CA HIS A 124 -9.33 -9.40 -4.15
C HIS A 124 -8.90 -7.98 -3.81
N TYR A 125 -9.72 -7.24 -3.09
CA TYR A 125 -9.38 -5.91 -2.57
C TYR A 125 -9.85 -5.77 -1.12
N LEU A 126 -9.26 -4.83 -0.39
CA LEU A 126 -9.67 -4.51 0.98
C LEU A 126 -10.80 -3.49 0.98
N PRO A 127 -11.65 -3.46 2.03
CA PRO A 127 -12.73 -2.48 2.13
C PRO A 127 -12.19 -1.05 2.03
N PRO A 128 -12.65 -0.25 1.06
CA PRO A 128 -12.16 1.11 0.88
C PRO A 128 -12.74 2.03 1.96
N TYR A 129 -11.89 2.69 2.72
CA TYR A 129 -12.30 3.69 3.71
C TYR A 129 -12.22 5.13 3.20
N ARG A 130 -11.44 5.38 2.13
CA ARG A 130 -11.27 6.70 1.51
C ARG A 130 -12.18 6.84 0.29
N ALA A 131 -12.64 8.08 0.05
CA ALA A 131 -13.52 8.38 -1.09
C ALA A 131 -12.83 8.09 -2.44
N GLU A 132 -11.56 8.48 -2.59
CA GLU A 132 -10.79 8.22 -3.80
C GLU A 132 -10.62 6.73 -4.09
N HIS A 133 -10.47 5.88 -3.07
CA HIS A 133 -10.42 4.43 -3.26
C HIS A 133 -11.76 3.88 -3.77
N LYS A 134 -12.88 4.42 -3.26
CA LYS A 134 -14.22 4.03 -3.74
C LYS A 134 -14.43 4.40 -5.19
N LEU A 135 -13.97 5.58 -5.60
CA LEU A 135 -14.06 6.02 -6.98
C LEU A 135 -13.17 5.17 -7.89
N LYS A 136 -11.92 4.88 -7.50
CA LYS A 136 -11.02 3.98 -8.24
C LYS A 136 -11.64 2.59 -8.45
N LEU A 137 -12.20 1.98 -7.41
CA LEU A 137 -12.84 0.66 -7.53
C LEU A 137 -14.09 0.70 -8.42
N MET A 138 -14.86 1.78 -8.38
CA MET A 138 -16.01 1.96 -9.27
C MET A 138 -15.57 2.09 -10.73
N ASP A 139 -14.54 2.90 -10.99
CA ASP A 139 -14.02 3.14 -12.33
C ASP A 139 -13.31 1.90 -12.91
N TRP A 140 -12.49 1.20 -12.12
CA TRP A 140 -11.66 0.10 -12.60
C TRP A 140 -12.39 -1.25 -12.67
N LEU A 141 -13.32 -1.50 -11.75
CA LEU A 141 -14.00 -2.80 -11.61
C LEU A 141 -15.51 -2.70 -11.83
N GLY A 142 -16.07 -1.50 -12.05
CA GLY A 142 -17.50 -1.30 -12.16
C GLY A 142 -18.30 -1.61 -10.89
N VAL A 143 -17.65 -1.67 -9.71
CA VAL A 143 -18.30 -1.99 -8.44
C VAL A 143 -18.81 -0.72 -7.78
N PRO A 144 -20.13 -0.52 -7.67
CA PRO A 144 -20.67 0.69 -7.06
C PRO A 144 -20.31 0.77 -5.57
N PRO A 145 -20.11 1.99 -5.01
CA PRO A 145 -19.66 2.19 -3.63
C PRO A 145 -20.47 1.44 -2.57
N ALA A 146 -21.77 1.28 -2.79
CA ALA A 146 -22.67 0.54 -1.88
C ALA A 146 -22.38 -0.98 -1.82
N ARG A 147 -21.61 -1.53 -2.74
CA ARG A 147 -21.28 -2.97 -2.83
C ARG A 147 -19.79 -3.27 -2.65
N GLN A 148 -19.00 -2.27 -2.23
CA GLN A 148 -17.54 -2.41 -2.07
C GLN A 148 -17.19 -2.94 -0.66
N GLU A 149 -17.62 -4.15 -0.36
CA GLU A 149 -17.40 -4.76 0.96
C GLU A 149 -15.99 -5.33 1.16
N GLY A 150 -15.26 -5.53 0.07
CA GLY A 150 -13.95 -6.16 0.08
C GLY A 150 -13.99 -7.70 0.16
N SER A 151 -12.84 -8.31 -0.06
CA SER A 151 -12.68 -9.77 -0.06
C SER A 151 -12.43 -10.30 1.35
N VAL A 152 -13.35 -11.08 1.90
CA VAL A 152 -13.24 -11.69 3.25
C VAL A 152 -11.99 -12.55 3.40
N PRO A 153 -11.60 -13.44 2.46
CA PRO A 153 -10.36 -14.19 2.54
C PRO A 153 -9.13 -13.27 2.64
N PHE A 154 -9.10 -12.19 1.85
CA PHE A 154 -8.00 -11.24 1.86
C PHE A 154 -7.92 -10.47 3.19
N ILE A 155 -9.05 -10.00 3.71
CA ILE A 155 -9.12 -9.33 5.02
C ILE A 155 -8.57 -10.25 6.11
N ARG A 156 -9.03 -11.51 6.16
CA ARG A 156 -8.58 -12.49 7.17
C ARG A 156 -7.08 -12.77 7.06
N ALA A 157 -6.54 -12.92 5.86
CA ALA A 157 -5.12 -13.15 5.63
C ALA A 157 -4.26 -11.98 6.12
N VAL A 158 -4.67 -10.75 5.80
CA VAL A 158 -3.98 -9.52 6.25
C VAL A 158 -4.03 -9.39 7.77
N VAL A 159 -5.20 -9.57 8.38
CA VAL A 159 -5.38 -9.50 9.84
C VAL A 159 -4.53 -10.55 10.55
N ALA A 160 -4.59 -11.81 10.12
CA ALA A 160 -3.82 -12.90 10.72
C ALA A 160 -2.31 -12.64 10.66
N GLN A 161 -1.83 -12.03 9.56
CA GLN A 161 -0.41 -11.73 9.39
C GLN A 161 0.04 -10.52 10.21
N ARG A 162 -0.80 -9.48 10.33
CA ARG A 162 -0.46 -8.24 11.07
C ARG A 162 -0.68 -8.34 12.57
N ASN A 163 -1.46 -9.31 13.06
CA ASN A 163 -1.68 -9.52 14.50
C ASN A 163 -0.40 -9.92 15.24
N TYR A 164 0.50 -10.62 14.56
CA TYR A 164 1.78 -11.01 15.13
C TYR A 164 2.88 -10.09 14.61
N LYS A 165 3.57 -9.43 15.53
CA LYS A 165 4.67 -8.52 15.19
C LYS A 165 5.95 -9.31 14.97
N SER A 166 6.69 -8.95 13.93
CA SER A 166 8.03 -9.49 13.70
C SER A 166 9.05 -8.87 14.67
N ALA A 167 10.23 -9.48 14.76
CA ALA A 167 11.29 -8.95 15.62
C ALA A 167 11.70 -7.52 15.20
N GLU A 168 11.72 -7.24 13.90
CA GLU A 168 12.04 -5.92 13.36
C GLU A 168 10.96 -4.89 13.71
N GLU A 169 9.68 -5.30 13.67
CA GLU A 169 8.55 -4.42 14.07
C GLU A 169 8.61 -4.12 15.56
N ILE A 170 8.94 -5.12 16.40
CA ILE A 170 9.11 -4.94 17.84
C ILE A 170 10.26 -3.98 18.12
N ALA A 171 11.42 -4.19 17.49
CA ALA A 171 12.58 -3.33 17.67
C ALA A 171 12.29 -1.87 17.25
N GLU A 172 11.47 -1.67 16.20
CA GLU A 172 11.07 -0.33 15.77
C GLU A 172 10.09 0.31 16.77
N ILE A 173 9.12 -0.45 17.29
CA ILE A 173 8.17 0.03 18.31
C ILE A 173 8.91 0.40 19.60
N GLU A 174 9.87 -0.41 20.05
CA GLU A 174 10.64 -0.18 21.27
C GLU A 174 11.49 1.09 21.23
N LYS A 175 12.02 1.48 20.07
CA LYS A 175 12.72 2.77 19.90
C LYS A 175 11.88 3.97 20.29
N TYR A 176 10.57 3.90 20.11
CA TYR A 176 9.65 5.00 20.39
C TYR A 176 8.97 4.92 21.77
N HIS A 177 9.07 3.77 22.45
CA HIS A 177 8.59 3.61 23.83
C HIS A 177 9.46 4.32 24.88
N CYS A 178 10.65 4.76 24.52
CA CYS A 178 11.61 5.41 25.43
C CYS A 178 11.44 6.93 25.56
N PHE A 179 10.25 7.49 25.30
CA PHE A 179 9.99 8.87 25.65
C PHE A 179 9.57 8.97 27.13
N PRO A 180 10.40 9.59 28.01
CA PRO A 180 10.15 9.62 29.47
C PRO A 180 8.96 10.51 29.87
N GLU A 181 8.35 11.23 28.94
CA GLU A 181 7.30 12.22 29.18
C GLU A 181 5.87 11.73 28.91
N VAL A 182 5.68 10.47 28.50
CA VAL A 182 4.34 9.92 28.24
C VAL A 182 3.87 9.12 29.44
N PRO A 183 2.72 9.45 30.08
CA PRO A 183 2.21 8.68 31.22
C PRO A 183 2.02 7.20 30.86
N ARG A 184 2.37 6.28 31.77
CA ARG A 184 2.13 4.85 31.61
C ARG A 184 0.62 4.62 31.37
N GLY A 185 0.26 4.13 30.20
CA GLY A 185 -1.13 3.89 29.81
C GLY A 185 -1.55 4.55 28.50
N SER A 186 -0.76 5.49 27.98
CA SER A 186 -0.94 6.04 26.65
C SER A 186 0.26 5.69 25.78
N CYS A 187 0.08 4.76 24.85
CA CYS A 187 1.10 4.40 23.88
C CYS A 187 0.99 5.33 22.67
N LEU A 188 1.93 6.28 22.54
CA LEU A 188 2.13 7.04 21.33
C LEU A 188 3.25 6.36 20.55
N CYS A 189 2.92 5.73 19.43
CA CYS A 189 3.90 5.15 18.52
C CYS A 189 4.11 6.06 17.32
N GLU A 190 5.33 6.50 17.07
CA GLU A 190 5.70 7.15 15.81
C GLU A 190 6.24 6.09 14.85
N ILE A 191 5.43 5.67 13.88
CA ILE A 191 5.89 4.85 12.78
C ILE A 191 6.05 5.77 11.56
N GLY A 192 7.29 6.03 11.15
CA GLY A 192 7.57 6.89 10.01
C GLY A 192 7.18 8.37 10.23
N LYS A 193 7.55 8.96 11.38
CA LYS A 193 7.24 10.34 11.78
C LYS A 193 5.75 10.68 11.99
N GLN A 194 4.92 9.69 12.27
CA GLN A 194 3.51 9.91 12.59
C GLN A 194 3.14 9.26 13.94
N TRP A 195 2.48 10.04 14.81
CA TRP A 195 2.04 9.60 16.13
C TRP A 195 0.74 8.81 16.04
N TYR A 196 0.68 7.66 16.69
CA TYR A 196 -0.53 6.84 16.80
C TYR A 196 -0.91 6.67 18.27
N PHE A 197 -2.18 6.89 18.57
CA PHE A 197 -2.77 6.40 19.80
C PHE A 197 -3.07 4.91 19.62
N CYS A 198 -2.40 4.05 20.39
CA CYS A 198 -2.84 2.67 20.57
C CYS A 198 -3.79 2.66 21.79
N MET A 199 -5.09 2.56 21.51
CA MET A 199 -6.03 2.14 22.56
C MET A 199 -6.02 0.63 22.69
#